data_b003ba74f833db6b980adb3ff75b341c
#
_entry.id   b003ba74f833db6b980adb3ff75b341c
#
_cell.length_a   1.000
_cell.length_b   1.000
_cell.length_c   1.000
_cell.angle_alpha   90.00
_cell.angle_beta   90.00
_cell.angle_gamma   90.00
#
_symmetry.space_group_name_H-M   'P 1'
#
loop_
_entity.id
_entity.type
_entity.pdbx_description
1 polymer ?
#
loop_
_entity_poly.entity_id
_entity_poly.type
_entity_poly.pdbx_seq_one_letter_code
_entity_poly.pdbx_strand_id
1 'polypeptide(L)'
;MYIVDNFINGAANNVSDDSSLIIDPSYGKDIGKVLYATTDTADLAIESAKQAFENWSLTGLSYRAELILKFRQGIIDRSNEIIGICTTEAGKTKPDAEAELDRAIQALTNASAVQHFYPSHLSPNVAGGIDIADRRYPIGVIAGVGPFNFPILIPILHSAMALVTGNTYIAKPSEKVPSISRLYGDIYKESGLPDGCYNVVNGSKEIVEHLVCHKDIAGLAFIGSTGAARSLKMLGVEHNTKVQALGGGKNHMIVLPDADLDMSADAAVSASFGAAGQRCMAVSVVVAVGDIADDLINKIKERMPNLIMGTTDNNDTQLGPVISMENKQRIYSFIDAAESEGATLSVDGRKLSDGKEGCFVGPTLIDNVKPGMSVYENEIFGPVLSFVRAKTYEEAMAITHGHKLGNGAALFTRDGGVAQKWANEVQAGSIGINVPIPLPTYTHSFGGWKDSGFSETKAFGQSSIDFYTKTKSVATRWPDPKDSKVDLGFPKNEN
;
A
#
# COMPACT_ATOMS: atom_id res chain seq x y z
N MET A 1 -0.65 14.61 -26.60
CA MET A 1 0.24 14.18 -25.52
C MET A 1 0.20 15.25 -24.45
N TYR A 2 -0.30 14.93 -23.25
CA TYR A 2 -0.36 15.88 -22.12
C TYR A 2 0.95 15.87 -21.31
N ILE A 3 1.13 16.90 -20.45
CA ILE A 3 2.31 17.01 -19.61
C ILE A 3 1.84 17.02 -18.14
N VAL A 4 2.49 16.20 -17.32
CA VAL A 4 2.32 16.17 -15.86
C VAL A 4 3.52 16.86 -15.23
N ASP A 5 3.25 17.98 -14.60
CA ASP A 5 4.23 18.81 -13.89
C ASP A 5 4.36 18.42 -12.41
N ASN A 6 5.30 19.05 -11.70
CA ASN A 6 5.36 19.06 -10.25
C ASN A 6 4.32 20.05 -9.71
N PHE A 7 3.93 19.89 -8.44
CA PHE A 7 3.03 20.82 -7.75
C PHE A 7 3.67 21.28 -6.44
N ILE A 8 4.04 22.55 -6.37
CA ILE A 8 4.80 23.07 -5.23
C ILE A 8 4.18 24.37 -4.77
N ASN A 9 3.96 24.51 -3.47
CA ASN A 9 3.41 25.70 -2.84
C ASN A 9 2.10 26.17 -3.51
N GLY A 10 1.19 25.22 -3.75
CA GLY A 10 -0.12 25.51 -4.34
C GLY A 10 -0.10 25.86 -5.83
N ALA A 11 1.01 25.65 -6.55
CA ALA A 11 1.15 25.99 -7.96
C ALA A 11 1.88 24.91 -8.78
N ALA A 12 1.60 24.91 -10.08
CA ALA A 12 2.34 24.11 -11.05
C ALA A 12 3.82 24.53 -11.10
N ASN A 13 4.72 23.54 -11.17
CA ASN A 13 6.15 23.78 -11.33
C ASN A 13 6.69 22.91 -12.47
N ASN A 14 7.14 23.55 -13.55
CA ASN A 14 7.60 22.93 -14.78
C ASN A 14 9.13 22.86 -14.90
N VAL A 15 9.87 23.18 -13.83
CA VAL A 15 11.34 23.08 -13.83
C VAL A 15 11.73 21.61 -13.83
N SER A 16 12.41 21.18 -14.88
CA SER A 16 12.78 19.79 -15.09
C SER A 16 13.91 19.69 -16.11
N ASP A 17 14.89 18.84 -15.82
CA ASP A 17 15.98 18.49 -16.75
C ASP A 17 15.76 17.11 -17.40
N ASP A 18 14.80 16.31 -16.87
CA ASP A 18 14.53 14.95 -17.33
C ASP A 18 13.03 14.62 -17.26
N SER A 19 12.62 13.57 -17.94
CA SER A 19 11.21 13.19 -18.02
C SER A 19 11.06 11.74 -18.47
N SER A 20 9.90 11.14 -18.21
CA SER A 20 9.52 9.88 -18.82
C SER A 20 8.18 9.96 -19.54
N LEU A 21 7.97 9.01 -20.45
CA LEU A 21 6.71 8.84 -21.16
C LEU A 21 5.68 8.17 -20.26
N ILE A 22 4.44 8.61 -20.38
CA ILE A 22 3.28 7.95 -19.79
C ILE A 22 2.65 7.13 -20.92
N ILE A 23 2.49 5.85 -20.69
CA ILE A 23 2.01 4.88 -21.69
C ILE A 23 0.61 4.42 -21.29
N ASP A 24 -0.31 4.33 -22.24
CA ASP A 24 -1.53 3.55 -22.07
C ASP A 24 -1.21 2.06 -22.23
N PRO A 25 -1.31 1.25 -21.15
CA PRO A 25 -0.98 -0.17 -21.21
C PRO A 25 -1.90 -0.99 -22.12
N SER A 26 -3.15 -0.52 -22.35
CA SER A 26 -4.11 -1.20 -23.22
C SER A 26 -3.67 -1.20 -24.68
N TYR A 27 -2.97 -0.17 -25.11
CA TYR A 27 -2.56 0.01 -26.50
C TYR A 27 -1.04 0.04 -26.68
N GLY A 28 -0.27 0.13 -25.60
CA GLY A 28 1.18 0.30 -25.67
C GLY A 28 1.61 1.64 -26.28
N LYS A 29 0.76 2.66 -26.22
CA LYS A 29 0.97 3.96 -26.87
C LYS A 29 1.31 5.04 -25.87
N ASP A 30 2.19 5.95 -26.27
CA ASP A 30 2.53 7.14 -25.51
C ASP A 30 1.33 8.11 -25.48
N ILE A 31 0.88 8.46 -24.31
CA ILE A 31 -0.28 9.36 -24.09
C ILE A 31 0.10 10.68 -23.43
N GLY A 32 1.18 10.68 -22.68
CA GLY A 32 1.65 11.85 -21.94
C GLY A 32 3.14 11.78 -21.62
N LYS A 33 3.59 12.79 -20.88
CA LYS A 33 4.96 12.94 -20.40
C LYS A 33 4.92 13.47 -18.96
N VAL A 34 5.67 12.87 -18.06
CA VAL A 34 5.88 13.38 -16.71
C VAL A 34 7.24 14.06 -16.62
N LEU A 35 7.27 15.28 -16.06
CA LEU A 35 8.48 16.05 -15.82
C LEU A 35 9.09 15.66 -14.48
N TYR A 36 10.35 15.25 -14.44
CA TYR A 36 11.04 14.89 -13.22
C TYR A 36 11.54 16.13 -12.49
N ALA A 37 11.34 16.18 -11.20
CA ALA A 37 11.95 17.17 -10.34
C ALA A 37 13.47 16.98 -10.33
N THR A 38 14.22 18.08 -10.32
CA THR A 38 15.62 18.09 -9.91
C THR A 38 15.72 18.02 -8.38
N THR A 39 16.90 17.78 -7.82
CA THR A 39 17.15 17.88 -6.38
C THR A 39 16.79 19.26 -5.85
N ASP A 40 17.16 20.33 -6.58
CA ASP A 40 16.80 21.71 -6.21
C ASP A 40 15.29 21.93 -6.21
N THR A 41 14.56 21.33 -7.16
CA THR A 41 13.09 21.39 -7.19
C THR A 41 12.49 20.63 -6.01
N ALA A 42 13.07 19.49 -5.63
CA ALA A 42 12.66 18.75 -4.44
C ALA A 42 12.93 19.55 -3.16
N ASP A 43 14.05 20.25 -3.07
CA ASP A 43 14.38 21.14 -1.95
C ASP A 43 13.40 22.32 -1.83
N LEU A 44 12.95 22.90 -2.96
CA LEU A 44 11.88 23.91 -2.94
C LEU A 44 10.57 23.34 -2.36
N ALA A 45 10.21 22.10 -2.68
CA ALA A 45 9.03 21.46 -2.12
C ALA A 45 9.19 21.19 -0.61
N ILE A 46 10.38 20.77 -0.17
CA ILE A 46 10.70 20.54 1.24
C ILE A 46 10.63 21.85 2.02
N GLU A 47 11.24 22.92 1.52
CA GLU A 47 11.22 24.23 2.19
C GLU A 47 9.78 24.78 2.26
N SER A 48 9.01 24.69 1.18
CA SER A 48 7.59 25.06 1.17
C SER A 48 6.79 24.28 2.22
N ALA A 49 6.97 22.96 2.29
CA ALA A 49 6.31 22.12 3.26
C ALA A 49 6.71 22.46 4.71
N LYS A 50 7.98 22.78 4.95
CA LYS A 50 8.51 23.18 6.25
C LYS A 50 7.93 24.50 6.71
N GLN A 51 7.88 25.50 5.85
CA GLN A 51 7.26 26.78 6.15
C GLN A 51 5.76 26.64 6.46
N ALA A 52 5.03 25.86 5.67
CA ALA A 52 3.62 25.59 5.92
C ALA A 52 3.41 24.87 7.26
N PHE A 53 4.30 23.95 7.64
CA PHE A 53 4.22 23.20 8.89
C PHE A 53 4.18 24.09 10.13
N GLU A 54 4.89 25.23 10.16
CA GLU A 54 4.94 26.13 11.31
C GLU A 54 3.53 26.57 11.77
N ASN A 55 2.65 26.90 10.84
CA ASN A 55 1.27 27.30 11.13
C ASN A 55 0.32 26.11 11.14
N TRP A 56 0.47 25.17 10.20
CA TRP A 56 -0.43 24.02 10.05
C TRP A 56 -0.44 23.13 11.30
N SER A 57 0.72 22.88 11.89
CA SER A 57 0.87 22.07 13.11
C SER A 57 0.12 22.61 14.32
N LEU A 58 -0.13 23.92 14.35
CA LEU A 58 -0.84 24.62 15.42
C LEU A 58 -2.36 24.69 15.21
N THR A 59 -2.86 24.34 14.03
CA THR A 59 -4.30 24.34 13.76
C THR A 59 -5.05 23.28 14.57
N GLY A 60 -6.30 23.57 14.92
CA GLY A 60 -7.13 22.61 15.68
C GLY A 60 -7.41 21.32 14.89
N LEU A 61 -7.42 20.19 15.60
CA LEU A 61 -7.66 18.87 15.00
C LEU A 61 -8.99 18.80 14.23
N SER A 62 -10.06 19.39 14.78
CA SER A 62 -11.38 19.43 14.14
C SER A 62 -11.36 20.22 12.83
N TYR A 63 -10.60 21.33 12.76
CA TYR A 63 -10.45 22.09 11.53
C TYR A 63 -9.72 21.29 10.46
N ARG A 64 -8.64 20.59 10.83
CA ARG A 64 -7.93 19.69 9.89
C ARG A 64 -8.84 18.57 9.37
N ALA A 65 -9.66 17.97 10.27
CA ALA A 65 -10.63 16.95 9.90
C ALA A 65 -11.69 17.48 8.92
N GLU A 66 -12.17 18.72 9.11
CA GLU A 66 -13.11 19.38 8.19
C GLU A 66 -12.51 19.56 6.79
N LEU A 67 -11.24 19.97 6.69
CA LEU A 67 -10.56 20.10 5.39
C LEU A 67 -10.40 18.74 4.68
N ILE A 68 -10.16 17.66 5.42
CA ILE A 68 -10.15 16.30 4.85
C ILE A 68 -11.54 15.91 4.33
N LEU A 69 -12.63 16.32 4.99
CA LEU A 69 -13.99 16.09 4.49
C LEU A 69 -14.28 16.90 3.22
N LYS A 70 -13.79 18.14 3.12
CA LYS A 70 -13.91 18.94 1.89
C LYS A 70 -13.12 18.32 0.75
N PHE A 71 -11.89 17.86 1.00
CA PHE A 71 -11.11 17.12 0.03
C PHE A 71 -11.82 15.82 -0.42
N ARG A 72 -12.39 15.06 0.54
CA ARG A 72 -13.20 13.88 0.22
C ARG A 72 -14.35 14.22 -0.73
N GLN A 73 -15.05 15.35 -0.52
CA GLN A 73 -16.11 15.78 -1.42
C GLN A 73 -15.56 16.11 -2.81
N GLY A 74 -14.44 16.82 -2.91
CA GLY A 74 -13.77 17.10 -4.18
C GLY A 74 -13.36 15.82 -4.94
N ILE A 75 -12.93 14.77 -4.23
CA ILE A 75 -12.66 13.44 -4.83
C ILE A 75 -13.94 12.82 -5.40
N ILE A 76 -15.07 12.92 -4.68
CA ILE A 76 -16.38 12.41 -5.14
C ILE A 76 -16.82 13.17 -6.38
N ASP A 77 -16.73 14.50 -6.37
CA ASP A 77 -17.18 15.37 -7.47
C ASP A 77 -16.36 15.14 -8.75
N ARG A 78 -15.08 14.75 -8.62
CA ARG A 78 -14.17 14.45 -9.73
C ARG A 78 -13.93 12.95 -9.96
N SER A 79 -14.83 12.08 -9.46
CA SER A 79 -14.69 10.62 -9.51
C SER A 79 -14.49 10.07 -10.93
N ASN A 80 -15.26 10.56 -11.91
CA ASN A 80 -15.13 10.11 -13.30
C ASN A 80 -13.77 10.46 -13.91
N GLU A 81 -13.20 11.61 -13.58
CA GLU A 81 -11.88 12.03 -14.03
C GLU A 81 -10.79 11.14 -13.42
N ILE A 82 -10.86 10.88 -12.12
CA ILE A 82 -9.93 10.01 -11.40
C ILE A 82 -9.97 8.57 -11.95
N ILE A 83 -11.19 8.03 -12.16
CA ILE A 83 -11.37 6.71 -12.75
C ILE A 83 -10.81 6.69 -14.18
N GLY A 84 -11.09 7.71 -15.01
CA GLY A 84 -10.56 7.83 -16.37
C GLY A 84 -9.02 7.81 -16.41
N ILE A 85 -8.36 8.58 -15.54
CA ILE A 85 -6.89 8.58 -15.44
C ILE A 85 -6.40 7.18 -15.00
N CYS A 86 -7.04 6.58 -14.01
CA CYS A 86 -6.63 5.27 -13.49
C CYS A 86 -6.77 4.17 -14.55
N THR A 87 -7.84 4.16 -15.32
CA THR A 87 -8.02 3.17 -16.41
C THR A 87 -7.00 3.36 -17.53
N THR A 88 -6.68 4.61 -17.87
CA THR A 88 -5.78 4.93 -18.99
C THR A 88 -4.31 4.77 -18.61
N GLU A 89 -3.85 5.29 -17.47
CA GLU A 89 -2.44 5.25 -17.09
C GLU A 89 -2.03 3.93 -16.39
N ALA A 90 -2.92 3.38 -15.53
CA ALA A 90 -2.61 2.16 -14.77
C ALA A 90 -3.07 0.87 -15.48
N GLY A 91 -3.88 0.97 -16.53
CA GLY A 91 -4.45 -0.20 -17.20
C GLY A 91 -5.46 -0.97 -16.33
N LYS A 92 -6.06 -0.32 -15.34
CA LYS A 92 -7.10 -0.93 -14.51
C LYS A 92 -8.43 -0.98 -15.24
N THR A 93 -9.18 -2.06 -15.05
CA THR A 93 -10.57 -2.07 -15.52
C THR A 93 -11.39 -1.04 -14.75
N LYS A 94 -12.47 -0.55 -15.36
CA LYS A 94 -13.33 0.43 -14.71
C LYS A 94 -13.87 -0.06 -13.34
N PRO A 95 -14.37 -1.31 -13.20
CA PRO A 95 -14.79 -1.81 -11.89
C PRO A 95 -13.66 -1.86 -10.84
N ASP A 96 -12.41 -2.17 -11.23
CA ASP A 96 -11.26 -2.15 -10.33
C ASP A 96 -10.90 -0.72 -9.88
N ALA A 97 -11.00 0.26 -10.79
CA ALA A 97 -10.75 1.67 -10.47
C ALA A 97 -11.85 2.26 -9.56
N GLU A 98 -13.11 1.93 -9.82
CA GLU A 98 -14.25 2.31 -8.97
C GLU A 98 -14.11 1.72 -7.56
N ALA A 99 -13.77 0.44 -7.45
CA ALA A 99 -13.56 -0.21 -6.15
C ALA A 99 -12.37 0.39 -5.38
N GLU A 100 -11.30 0.79 -6.07
CA GLU A 100 -10.18 1.51 -5.45
C GLU A 100 -10.59 2.90 -4.95
N LEU A 101 -11.36 3.63 -5.75
CA LEU A 101 -11.88 4.95 -5.37
C LEU A 101 -12.79 4.87 -4.15
N ASP A 102 -13.69 3.90 -4.09
CA ASP A 102 -14.54 3.67 -2.92
C ASP A 102 -13.72 3.42 -1.66
N ARG A 103 -12.63 2.66 -1.76
CA ARG A 103 -11.69 2.45 -0.65
C ARG A 103 -10.98 3.74 -0.25
N ALA A 104 -10.60 4.57 -1.20
CA ALA A 104 -9.98 5.86 -0.93
C ALA A 104 -10.95 6.83 -0.22
N ILE A 105 -12.22 6.85 -0.62
CA ILE A 105 -13.28 7.63 0.05
C ILE A 105 -13.50 7.14 1.49
N GLN A 106 -13.48 5.83 1.73
CA GLN A 106 -13.55 5.25 3.08
C GLN A 106 -12.32 5.65 3.93
N ALA A 107 -11.12 5.67 3.33
CA ALA A 107 -9.89 6.09 4.02
C ALA A 107 -9.97 7.56 4.47
N LEU A 108 -10.49 8.44 3.61
CA LEU A 108 -10.71 9.85 3.94
C LEU A 108 -11.75 10.04 5.05
N THR A 109 -12.82 9.25 5.02
CA THR A 109 -13.84 9.24 6.09
C THR A 109 -13.21 8.81 7.42
N ASN A 110 -12.37 7.77 7.42
CA ASN A 110 -11.66 7.34 8.62
C ASN A 110 -10.66 8.40 9.11
N ALA A 111 -9.87 9.00 8.21
CA ALA A 111 -8.92 10.06 8.57
C ALA A 111 -9.63 11.27 9.19
N SER A 112 -10.79 11.69 8.66
CA SER A 112 -11.58 12.79 9.23
C SER A 112 -12.15 12.48 10.64
N ALA A 113 -12.37 11.18 10.94
CA ALA A 113 -12.85 10.73 12.23
C ALA A 113 -11.72 10.53 13.28
N VAL A 114 -10.47 10.84 12.95
CA VAL A 114 -9.29 10.57 13.80
C VAL A 114 -9.42 11.19 15.21
N GLN A 115 -10.13 12.30 15.36
CA GLN A 115 -10.38 12.94 16.65
C GLN A 115 -11.09 12.02 17.67
N HIS A 116 -11.82 10.98 17.21
CA HIS A 116 -12.53 10.04 18.08
C HIS A 116 -11.65 8.90 18.58
N PHE A 117 -10.49 8.69 17.97
CA PHE A 117 -9.55 7.62 18.35
C PHE A 117 -8.09 8.10 18.43
N TYR A 118 -7.88 9.43 18.50
CA TYR A 118 -6.56 10.02 18.74
C TYR A 118 -6.18 9.79 20.21
N PRO A 119 -5.27 8.87 20.54
CA PRO A 119 -5.07 8.44 21.91
C PRO A 119 -4.38 9.52 22.72
N SER A 120 -4.88 9.71 23.92
CA SER A 120 -4.26 10.50 24.98
C SER A 120 -4.46 9.75 26.29
N HIS A 121 -3.41 9.66 27.09
CA HIS A 121 -3.46 9.05 28.42
C HIS A 121 -3.28 10.14 29.45
N LEU A 122 -4.18 10.17 30.45
CA LEU A 122 -4.08 11.05 31.60
C LEU A 122 -4.06 10.19 32.87
N SER A 123 -3.04 10.37 33.69
CA SER A 123 -2.94 9.79 35.02
C SER A 123 -2.98 10.94 36.02
N PRO A 124 -4.12 11.17 36.70
CA PRO A 124 -4.24 12.23 37.69
C PRO A 124 -3.55 11.85 39.00
N ASN A 125 -2.95 12.82 39.67
CA ASN A 125 -2.33 12.71 40.98
C ASN A 125 -1.42 11.50 41.17
N VAL A 126 -0.46 11.32 40.25
CA VAL A 126 0.49 10.20 40.30
C VAL A 126 1.43 10.30 41.53
N ALA A 127 1.71 11.53 42.01
CA ALA A 127 2.47 11.80 43.22
C ALA A 127 2.27 13.27 43.64
N GLY A 128 1.87 13.54 44.88
CA GLY A 128 1.91 14.88 45.47
C GLY A 128 1.25 16.00 44.66
N GLY A 129 0.08 15.76 44.06
CA GLY A 129 -0.66 16.72 43.23
C GLY A 129 -0.10 16.89 41.81
N ILE A 130 0.69 15.91 41.30
CA ILE A 130 1.22 15.90 39.96
C ILE A 130 0.32 15.06 39.04
N ASP A 131 -0.21 15.66 38.00
CA ASP A 131 -0.86 14.97 36.87
C ASP A 131 0.16 14.71 35.78
N ILE A 132 0.07 13.53 35.13
CA ILE A 132 0.88 13.20 33.93
C ILE A 132 -0.06 12.93 32.78
N ALA A 133 0.17 13.64 31.66
CA ALA A 133 -0.56 13.46 30.41
C ALA A 133 0.38 13.17 29.25
N ASP A 134 0.13 12.08 28.52
CA ASP A 134 0.77 11.84 27.25
C ASP A 134 0.02 12.60 26.15
N ARG A 135 0.73 13.47 25.44
CA ARG A 135 0.19 14.27 24.34
C ARG A 135 0.93 13.95 23.05
N ARG A 136 0.16 13.83 21.96
CA ARG A 136 0.73 13.58 20.63
C ARG A 136 0.95 14.88 19.85
N TYR A 137 2.06 14.92 19.14
CA TYR A 137 2.47 16.08 18.33
C TYR A 137 2.88 15.58 16.93
N PRO A 138 2.58 16.34 15.85
CA PRO A 138 3.08 16.03 14.52
C PRO A 138 4.61 16.06 14.50
N ILE A 139 5.20 15.32 13.57
CA ILE A 139 6.66 15.17 13.51
C ILE A 139 7.34 16.12 12.52
N GLY A 140 6.62 16.68 11.55
CA GLY A 140 7.19 17.60 10.55
C GLY A 140 6.73 17.33 9.13
N VAL A 141 7.67 17.43 8.18
CA VAL A 141 7.41 17.12 6.77
C VAL A 141 7.46 15.61 6.54
N ILE A 142 6.44 15.08 5.91
CA ILE A 142 6.33 13.66 5.53
C ILE A 142 6.44 13.52 4.02
N ALA A 143 7.34 12.68 3.57
CA ALA A 143 7.36 12.23 2.17
C ALA A 143 6.56 10.91 2.03
N GLY A 144 5.81 10.77 0.95
CA GLY A 144 5.07 9.56 0.64
C GLY A 144 5.34 9.08 -0.77
N VAL A 145 5.81 7.84 -0.91
CA VAL A 145 6.12 7.22 -2.20
C VAL A 145 5.07 6.17 -2.50
N GLY A 146 4.31 6.39 -3.57
CA GLY A 146 3.22 5.53 -4.02
C GLY A 146 3.61 4.60 -5.16
N PRO A 147 3.08 3.37 -5.17
CA PRO A 147 3.24 2.43 -6.28
C PRO A 147 2.24 2.74 -7.42
N PHE A 148 2.45 2.13 -8.57
CA PHE A 148 1.59 2.32 -9.75
C PHE A 148 0.23 1.59 -9.65
N ASN A 149 0.16 0.51 -8.85
CA ASN A 149 -0.97 -0.42 -8.85
C ASN A 149 -2.16 0.03 -7.98
N PHE A 150 -1.96 0.99 -7.08
CA PHE A 150 -3.00 1.66 -6.29
C PHE A 150 -2.77 3.18 -6.29
N PRO A 151 -2.86 3.81 -7.47
CA PRO A 151 -2.53 5.23 -7.64
C PRO A 151 -3.58 6.17 -7.03
N ILE A 152 -4.81 5.71 -6.82
CA ILE A 152 -5.88 6.46 -6.16
C ILE A 152 -5.72 6.36 -4.64
N LEU A 153 -5.63 5.14 -4.11
CA LEU A 153 -5.74 4.85 -2.68
C LEU A 153 -4.47 5.22 -1.90
N ILE A 154 -3.30 4.81 -2.37
CA ILE A 154 -2.07 4.93 -1.55
C ILE A 154 -1.67 6.39 -1.30
N PRO A 155 -1.69 7.31 -2.27
CA PRO A 155 -1.43 8.73 -2.00
C PRO A 155 -2.41 9.34 -0.98
N ILE A 156 -3.69 8.94 -1.03
CA ILE A 156 -4.71 9.36 -0.06
C ILE A 156 -4.40 8.83 1.34
N LEU A 157 -4.08 7.54 1.46
CA LEU A 157 -3.74 6.94 2.76
C LEU A 157 -2.61 7.68 3.46
N HIS A 158 -1.55 7.97 2.72
CA HIS A 158 -0.40 8.66 3.27
C HIS A 158 -0.71 10.14 3.58
N SER A 159 -1.27 10.89 2.61
CA SER A 159 -1.48 12.33 2.75
C SER A 159 -2.56 12.66 3.77
N ALA A 160 -3.71 11.97 3.77
CA ALA A 160 -4.80 12.28 4.67
C ALA A 160 -4.41 12.11 6.14
N MET A 161 -3.72 11.01 6.48
CA MET A 161 -3.24 10.77 7.85
C MET A 161 -2.12 11.74 8.25
N ALA A 162 -1.18 12.04 7.35
CA ALA A 162 -0.14 13.05 7.59
C ALA A 162 -0.76 14.43 7.89
N LEU A 163 -1.67 14.89 7.03
CA LEU A 163 -2.30 16.20 7.14
C LEU A 163 -3.21 16.31 8.36
N VAL A 164 -4.10 15.34 8.60
CA VAL A 164 -5.02 15.41 9.75
C VAL A 164 -4.30 15.37 11.10
N THR A 165 -3.16 14.66 11.18
CA THR A 165 -2.33 14.64 12.39
C THR A 165 -1.46 15.89 12.56
N GLY A 166 -1.48 16.82 11.57
CA GLY A 166 -0.84 18.14 11.64
C GLY A 166 0.54 18.20 10.97
N ASN A 167 0.92 17.18 10.20
CA ASN A 167 2.13 17.21 9.37
C ASN A 167 1.83 17.85 8.01
N THR A 168 2.86 18.24 7.29
CA THR A 168 2.81 18.57 5.87
C THR A 168 3.26 17.36 5.03
N TYR A 169 2.94 17.35 3.75
CA TYR A 169 3.10 16.15 2.93
C TYR A 169 3.68 16.47 1.54
N ILE A 170 4.63 15.64 1.12
CA ILE A 170 5.19 15.63 -0.23
C ILE A 170 4.90 14.27 -0.86
N ALA A 171 4.07 14.26 -1.90
CA ALA A 171 3.80 13.08 -2.70
C ALA A 171 4.89 12.86 -3.74
N LYS A 172 5.43 11.63 -3.82
CA LYS A 172 6.20 11.14 -4.96
C LYS A 172 5.43 9.96 -5.57
N PRO A 173 4.58 10.20 -6.58
CA PRO A 173 3.85 9.15 -7.26
C PRO A 173 4.76 8.25 -8.11
N SER A 174 4.24 7.12 -8.57
CA SER A 174 4.91 6.36 -9.63
C SER A 174 4.95 7.20 -10.92
N GLU A 175 6.10 7.17 -11.60
CA GLU A 175 6.27 7.81 -12.90
C GLU A 175 5.38 7.22 -14.00
N LYS A 176 4.83 6.04 -13.77
CA LYS A 176 3.89 5.37 -14.69
C LYS A 176 2.46 5.89 -14.56
N VAL A 177 2.07 6.40 -13.37
CA VAL A 177 0.72 6.89 -13.07
C VAL A 177 0.83 8.17 -12.21
N PRO A 178 1.38 9.26 -12.74
CA PRO A 178 1.63 10.47 -11.96
C PRO A 178 0.41 11.39 -11.83
N SER A 179 -0.51 11.35 -12.80
CA SER A 179 -1.55 12.37 -12.96
C SER A 179 -2.53 12.44 -11.78
N ILE A 180 -2.82 11.31 -11.13
CA ILE A 180 -3.76 11.29 -10.01
C ILE A 180 -3.22 12.09 -8.82
N SER A 181 -1.94 11.89 -8.43
CA SER A 181 -1.35 12.67 -7.32
C SER A 181 -1.24 14.15 -7.65
N ARG A 182 -0.99 14.48 -8.92
CA ARG A 182 -0.98 15.87 -9.38
C ARG A 182 -2.38 16.50 -9.27
N LEU A 183 -3.41 15.77 -9.70
CA LEU A 183 -4.81 16.17 -9.57
C LEU A 183 -5.21 16.39 -8.10
N TYR A 184 -4.70 15.57 -7.19
CA TYR A 184 -4.95 15.75 -5.75
C TYR A 184 -4.41 17.09 -5.23
N GLY A 185 -3.32 17.61 -5.80
CA GLY A 185 -2.82 18.94 -5.48
C GLY A 185 -3.87 20.03 -5.73
N ASP A 186 -4.54 19.99 -6.87
CA ASP A 186 -5.61 20.93 -7.22
C ASP A 186 -6.82 20.77 -6.29
N ILE A 187 -7.25 19.52 -6.04
CA ILE A 187 -8.41 19.26 -5.17
C ILE A 187 -8.12 19.68 -3.72
N TYR A 188 -6.92 19.45 -3.19
CA TYR A 188 -6.54 19.92 -1.86
C TYR A 188 -6.57 21.45 -1.78
N LYS A 189 -6.06 22.16 -2.79
CA LYS A 189 -6.10 23.61 -2.86
C LYS A 189 -7.54 24.11 -2.93
N GLU A 190 -8.38 23.56 -3.79
CA GLU A 190 -9.81 23.87 -3.91
C GLU A 190 -10.58 23.63 -2.60
N SER A 191 -10.13 22.64 -1.80
CA SER A 191 -10.70 22.34 -0.47
C SER A 191 -10.30 23.33 0.61
N GLY A 192 -9.39 24.25 0.32
CA GLY A 192 -8.92 25.29 1.25
C GLY A 192 -7.72 24.85 2.10
N LEU A 193 -7.01 23.80 1.72
CA LEU A 193 -5.74 23.44 2.36
C LEU A 193 -4.71 24.55 2.08
N PRO A 194 -3.99 25.06 3.09
CA PRO A 194 -2.97 26.08 2.87
C PRO A 194 -1.88 25.64 1.90
N ASP A 195 -1.40 26.57 1.05
CA ASP A 195 -0.31 26.31 0.14
C ASP A 195 0.92 25.77 0.89
N GLY A 196 1.65 24.85 0.29
CA GLY A 196 2.79 24.16 0.91
C GLY A 196 2.42 22.96 1.80
N CYS A 197 1.17 22.83 2.29
CA CYS A 197 0.79 21.66 3.09
C CYS A 197 0.77 20.34 2.28
N TYR A 198 0.47 20.42 0.98
CA TYR A 198 0.55 19.30 0.05
C TYR A 198 1.37 19.70 -1.17
N ASN A 199 2.40 18.91 -1.49
CA ASN A 199 3.25 19.12 -2.65
C ASN A 199 3.38 17.80 -3.43
N VAL A 200 3.71 17.88 -4.72
CA VAL A 200 4.00 16.73 -5.57
C VAL A 200 5.34 16.93 -6.26
N VAL A 201 6.24 16.00 -6.09
CA VAL A 201 7.51 15.92 -6.81
C VAL A 201 7.57 14.61 -7.59
N ASN A 202 7.64 14.69 -8.90
CA ASN A 202 7.79 13.54 -9.76
C ASN A 202 9.28 13.18 -9.86
N GLY A 203 9.60 11.94 -10.16
CA GLY A 203 11.01 11.57 -10.34
C GLY A 203 11.28 10.09 -10.17
N SER A 204 12.52 9.72 -10.41
CA SER A 204 13.06 8.37 -10.31
C SER A 204 13.46 8.02 -8.86
N LYS A 205 14.25 6.96 -8.74
CA LYS A 205 14.88 6.50 -7.49
C LYS A 205 15.69 7.62 -6.80
N GLU A 206 16.40 8.45 -7.56
CA GLU A 206 17.24 9.53 -7.06
C GLU A 206 16.46 10.52 -6.19
N ILE A 207 15.28 10.94 -6.63
CA ILE A 207 14.41 11.83 -5.84
C ILE A 207 13.90 11.15 -4.57
N VAL A 208 13.61 9.84 -4.61
CA VAL A 208 13.22 9.10 -3.41
C VAL A 208 14.35 9.04 -2.38
N GLU A 209 15.58 8.76 -2.83
CA GLU A 209 16.77 8.74 -1.98
C GLU A 209 17.09 10.13 -1.43
N HIS A 210 16.98 11.17 -2.26
CA HIS A 210 17.12 12.57 -1.82
C HIS A 210 16.13 12.92 -0.69
N LEU A 211 14.85 12.59 -0.87
CA LEU A 211 13.82 12.82 0.15
C LEU A 211 14.11 12.11 1.46
N VAL A 212 14.48 10.83 1.43
CA VAL A 212 14.72 10.08 2.68
C VAL A 212 15.98 10.53 3.42
N CYS A 213 16.99 11.03 2.68
CA CYS A 213 18.25 11.51 3.24
C CYS A 213 18.20 12.97 3.70
N HIS A 214 17.16 13.73 3.32
CA HIS A 214 17.10 15.15 3.61
C HIS A 214 16.76 15.41 5.08
N LYS A 215 17.56 16.27 5.75
CA LYS A 215 17.46 16.56 7.20
C LYS A 215 16.12 17.12 7.68
N ASP A 216 15.36 17.78 6.80
CA ASP A 216 14.06 18.37 7.12
C ASP A 216 12.88 17.43 6.81
N ILE A 217 13.13 16.22 6.29
CA ILE A 217 12.13 15.16 6.14
C ILE A 217 12.08 14.36 7.44
N ALA A 218 10.99 14.48 8.17
CA ALA A 218 10.78 13.79 9.44
C ALA A 218 10.34 12.34 9.28
N GLY A 219 9.68 12.01 8.17
CA GLY A 219 9.22 10.66 7.90
C GLY A 219 9.01 10.37 6.42
N LEU A 220 9.18 9.10 6.05
CA LEU A 220 8.91 8.56 4.72
C LEU A 220 7.93 7.39 4.81
N ALA A 221 6.77 7.50 4.18
CA ALA A 221 5.83 6.41 3.98
C ALA A 221 6.06 5.80 2.58
N PHE A 222 6.36 4.49 2.53
CA PHE A 222 6.70 3.79 1.30
C PHE A 222 5.91 2.49 1.16
N ILE A 223 5.34 2.27 -0.01
CA ILE A 223 4.81 0.97 -0.43
C ILE A 223 5.38 0.65 -1.81
N GLY A 224 6.04 -0.51 -1.94
CA GLY A 224 6.66 -0.90 -3.20
C GLY A 224 7.39 -2.23 -3.14
N SER A 225 8.44 -2.42 -3.96
CA SER A 225 9.20 -3.66 -3.96
C SER A 225 9.96 -3.89 -2.66
N THR A 226 10.12 -5.16 -2.28
CA THR A 226 10.85 -5.56 -1.06
C THR A 226 12.26 -5.00 -0.99
N GLY A 227 12.99 -5.01 -2.13
CA GLY A 227 14.36 -4.48 -2.17
C GLY A 227 14.41 -2.98 -1.91
N ALA A 228 13.51 -2.21 -2.50
CA ALA A 228 13.42 -0.77 -2.28
C ALA A 228 12.99 -0.46 -0.83
N ALA A 229 11.99 -1.19 -0.29
CA ALA A 229 11.54 -1.03 1.09
C ALA A 229 12.68 -1.23 2.09
N ARG A 230 13.48 -2.29 1.91
CA ARG A 230 14.68 -2.57 2.74
C ARG A 230 15.71 -1.47 2.63
N SER A 231 16.07 -1.05 1.41
CA SER A 231 17.06 0.00 1.17
C SER A 231 16.66 1.33 1.81
N LEU A 232 15.41 1.76 1.59
CA LEU A 232 14.90 3.01 2.16
C LEU A 232 14.82 2.98 3.69
N LYS A 233 14.50 1.81 4.28
CA LYS A 233 14.54 1.66 5.74
C LYS A 233 15.97 1.85 6.28
N MET A 234 16.97 1.30 5.63
CA MET A 234 18.38 1.45 6.03
C MET A 234 18.83 2.90 5.90
N LEU A 235 18.57 3.55 4.77
CA LEU A 235 18.87 4.97 4.56
C LEU A 235 18.18 5.87 5.60
N GLY A 236 16.93 5.58 5.93
CA GLY A 236 16.20 6.33 6.95
C GLY A 236 16.84 6.22 8.34
N VAL A 237 17.39 5.05 8.69
CA VAL A 237 18.12 4.87 9.96
C VAL A 237 19.42 5.70 9.96
N GLU A 238 20.16 5.70 8.85
CA GLU A 238 21.41 6.45 8.72
C GLU A 238 21.19 7.97 8.81
N HIS A 239 20.05 8.46 8.28
CA HIS A 239 19.71 9.89 8.24
C HIS A 239 18.70 10.32 9.31
N ASN A 240 18.37 9.43 10.27
CA ASN A 240 17.41 9.70 11.35
C ASN A 240 16.00 10.08 10.86
N THR A 241 15.61 9.60 9.67
CA THR A 241 14.27 9.73 9.10
C THR A 241 13.42 8.54 9.52
N LYS A 242 12.22 8.79 10.03
CA LYS A 242 11.26 7.74 10.41
C LYS A 242 10.68 7.09 9.15
N VAL A 243 10.98 5.83 8.89
CA VAL A 243 10.53 5.14 7.66
C VAL A 243 9.50 4.06 7.96
N GLN A 244 8.33 4.18 7.33
CA GLN A 244 7.32 3.13 7.23
C GLN A 244 7.44 2.51 5.84
N ALA A 245 8.10 1.35 5.74
CA ALA A 245 8.37 0.68 4.48
C ALA A 245 7.66 -0.67 4.41
N LEU A 246 6.71 -0.77 3.48
CA LEU A 246 5.97 -1.99 3.17
C LEU A 246 6.46 -2.55 1.82
N GLY A 247 6.87 -3.83 1.86
CA GLY A 247 7.39 -4.56 0.71
C GLY A 247 6.34 -5.40 0.00
N GLY A 248 6.80 -6.23 -0.93
CA GLY A 248 5.97 -7.14 -1.70
C GLY A 248 5.45 -8.35 -0.93
N GLY A 249 4.69 -9.19 -1.59
CA GLY A 249 4.08 -10.40 -1.03
C GLY A 249 4.23 -11.61 -1.94
N LYS A 250 4.21 -12.79 -1.34
CA LYS A 250 4.01 -14.08 -2.00
C LYS A 250 2.93 -14.83 -1.22
N ASN A 251 1.67 -14.45 -1.46
CA ASN A 251 0.58 -14.84 -0.59
C ASN A 251 0.13 -16.27 -0.89
N HIS A 252 0.07 -17.08 0.16
CA HIS A 252 -0.31 -18.49 0.09
C HIS A 252 -1.78 -18.66 0.48
N MET A 253 -2.51 -19.42 -0.32
CA MET A 253 -3.87 -19.87 -0.04
C MET A 253 -3.83 -21.37 0.21
N ILE A 254 -3.94 -21.79 1.46
CA ILE A 254 -4.00 -23.20 1.84
C ILE A 254 -5.44 -23.67 1.71
N VAL A 255 -5.65 -24.81 1.02
CA VAL A 255 -6.97 -25.44 0.87
C VAL A 255 -6.92 -26.83 1.48
N LEU A 256 -7.72 -27.06 2.53
CA LEU A 256 -7.80 -28.33 3.23
C LEU A 256 -8.82 -29.27 2.58
N PRO A 257 -8.74 -30.59 2.83
CA PRO A 257 -9.63 -31.58 2.22
C PRO A 257 -11.12 -31.40 2.51
N ASP A 258 -11.46 -30.76 3.61
CA ASP A 258 -12.84 -30.46 4.04
C ASP A 258 -13.40 -29.15 3.46
N ALA A 259 -12.59 -28.38 2.74
CA ALA A 259 -12.98 -27.11 2.15
C ALA A 259 -14.01 -27.30 1.02
N ASP A 260 -14.81 -26.27 0.79
CA ASP A 260 -15.64 -26.18 -0.41
C ASP A 260 -14.75 -25.87 -1.62
N LEU A 261 -14.58 -26.82 -2.52
CA LEU A 261 -13.67 -26.70 -3.66
C LEU A 261 -14.18 -25.72 -4.71
N ASP A 262 -15.50 -25.54 -4.88
CA ASP A 262 -16.05 -24.55 -5.81
C ASP A 262 -15.80 -23.14 -5.29
N MET A 263 -16.10 -22.85 -4.03
CA MET A 263 -15.78 -21.60 -3.39
C MET A 263 -14.27 -21.32 -3.40
N SER A 264 -13.45 -22.35 -3.16
CA SER A 264 -11.99 -22.23 -3.18
C SER A 264 -11.45 -21.91 -4.57
N ALA A 265 -12.01 -22.51 -5.61
CA ALA A 265 -11.63 -22.24 -7.00
C ALA A 265 -12.04 -20.82 -7.45
N ASP A 266 -13.27 -20.38 -7.12
CA ASP A 266 -13.73 -19.01 -7.38
C ASP A 266 -12.82 -17.98 -6.69
N ALA A 267 -12.49 -18.24 -5.43
CA ALA A 267 -11.60 -17.41 -4.64
C ALA A 267 -10.17 -17.35 -5.22
N ALA A 268 -9.61 -18.49 -5.62
CA ALA A 268 -8.29 -18.56 -6.22
C ALA A 268 -8.22 -17.78 -7.54
N VAL A 269 -9.20 -17.96 -8.44
CA VAL A 269 -9.26 -17.25 -9.73
C VAL A 269 -9.41 -15.75 -9.53
N SER A 270 -10.37 -15.33 -8.72
CA SER A 270 -10.63 -13.91 -8.43
C SER A 270 -9.43 -13.22 -7.79
N ALA A 271 -8.82 -13.85 -6.79
CA ALA A 271 -7.71 -13.26 -6.03
C ALA A 271 -6.38 -13.26 -6.77
N SER A 272 -6.18 -14.21 -7.72
CA SER A 272 -4.92 -14.30 -8.47
C SER A 272 -4.93 -13.44 -9.73
N PHE A 273 -6.07 -13.32 -10.40
CA PHE A 273 -6.13 -12.70 -11.73
C PHE A 273 -6.76 -11.30 -11.71
N GLY A 274 -7.49 -10.92 -10.67
CA GLY A 274 -8.02 -9.57 -10.51
C GLY A 274 -6.91 -8.51 -10.59
N ALA A 275 -7.15 -7.39 -11.28
CA ALA A 275 -6.18 -6.35 -11.62
C ALA A 275 -4.92 -6.91 -12.31
N ALA A 276 -5.07 -7.93 -13.16
CA ALA A 276 -3.98 -8.65 -13.82
C ALA A 276 -2.91 -9.18 -12.82
N GLY A 277 -3.31 -9.59 -11.61
CA GLY A 277 -2.41 -10.07 -10.56
C GLY A 277 -1.50 -9.01 -9.96
N GLN A 278 -1.73 -7.73 -10.25
CA GLN A 278 -0.88 -6.60 -9.79
C GLN A 278 -1.36 -6.04 -8.45
N ARG A 279 -1.67 -6.91 -7.49
CA ARG A 279 -2.03 -6.55 -6.11
C ARG A 279 -1.03 -7.15 -5.13
N CYS A 280 -0.58 -6.35 -4.16
CA CYS A 280 0.30 -6.84 -3.08
C CYS A 280 -0.32 -7.97 -2.24
N MET A 281 -1.66 -8.06 -2.23
CA MET A 281 -2.43 -9.10 -1.55
C MET A 281 -2.97 -10.19 -2.48
N ALA A 282 -2.61 -10.18 -3.78
CA ALA A 282 -3.03 -11.23 -4.72
C ALA A 282 -2.57 -12.61 -4.22
N VAL A 283 -3.42 -13.62 -4.37
CA VAL A 283 -3.02 -15.01 -4.14
C VAL A 283 -2.04 -15.43 -5.25
N SER A 284 -0.82 -15.70 -4.87
CA SER A 284 0.26 -16.08 -5.79
C SER A 284 0.49 -17.60 -5.80
N VAL A 285 0.13 -18.27 -4.70
CA VAL A 285 0.35 -19.70 -4.50
C VAL A 285 -0.90 -20.32 -3.86
N VAL A 286 -1.43 -21.36 -4.48
CA VAL A 286 -2.39 -22.27 -3.85
C VAL A 286 -1.62 -23.49 -3.33
N VAL A 287 -1.82 -23.83 -2.06
CA VAL A 287 -1.29 -25.05 -1.44
C VAL A 287 -2.46 -26.00 -1.16
N ALA A 288 -2.64 -27.02 -1.99
CA ALA A 288 -3.68 -28.03 -1.81
C ALA A 288 -3.19 -29.16 -0.93
N VAL A 289 -3.95 -29.50 0.09
CA VAL A 289 -3.59 -30.53 1.09
C VAL A 289 -4.35 -31.84 0.80
N GLY A 290 -3.61 -32.95 0.80
CA GLY A 290 -4.19 -34.28 0.56
C GLY A 290 -4.53 -34.51 -0.93
N ASP A 291 -5.59 -35.25 -1.18
CA ASP A 291 -5.94 -35.76 -2.51
C ASP A 291 -6.81 -34.80 -3.35
N ILE A 292 -7.06 -33.58 -2.87
CA ILE A 292 -7.96 -32.62 -3.55
C ILE A 292 -7.30 -31.84 -4.70
N ALA A 293 -6.00 -32.00 -4.90
CA ALA A 293 -5.22 -31.15 -5.80
C ALA A 293 -5.74 -31.18 -7.24
N ASP A 294 -5.99 -32.37 -7.79
CA ASP A 294 -6.44 -32.51 -9.18
C ASP A 294 -7.86 -31.96 -9.38
N ASP A 295 -8.75 -32.20 -8.44
CA ASP A 295 -10.10 -31.67 -8.50
C ASP A 295 -10.13 -30.16 -8.40
N LEU A 296 -9.31 -29.57 -7.52
CA LEU A 296 -9.22 -28.12 -7.38
C LEU A 296 -8.60 -27.48 -8.63
N ILE A 297 -7.53 -28.06 -9.20
CA ILE A 297 -6.92 -27.59 -10.46
C ILE A 297 -7.96 -27.61 -11.58
N ASN A 298 -8.73 -28.70 -11.73
CA ASN A 298 -9.74 -28.82 -12.77
C ASN A 298 -10.83 -27.75 -12.62
N LYS A 299 -11.31 -27.52 -11.40
CA LYS A 299 -12.28 -26.45 -11.09
C LYS A 299 -11.73 -25.03 -11.38
N ILE A 300 -10.46 -24.79 -11.12
CA ILE A 300 -9.80 -23.51 -11.50
C ILE A 300 -9.73 -23.39 -13.03
N LYS A 301 -9.31 -24.44 -13.73
CA LYS A 301 -9.21 -24.46 -15.21
C LYS A 301 -10.56 -24.22 -15.90
N GLU A 302 -11.66 -24.74 -15.36
CA GLU A 302 -13.00 -24.53 -15.89
C GLU A 302 -13.46 -23.06 -15.82
N ARG A 303 -12.93 -22.28 -14.88
CA ARG A 303 -13.28 -20.87 -14.66
C ARG A 303 -12.45 -19.90 -15.50
N MET A 304 -11.19 -20.25 -15.80
CA MET A 304 -10.25 -19.37 -16.49
C MET A 304 -10.71 -18.93 -17.90
N PRO A 305 -11.32 -19.78 -18.74
CA PRO A 305 -11.78 -19.38 -20.08
C PRO A 305 -12.91 -18.34 -20.06
N ASN A 306 -13.61 -18.21 -18.95
CA ASN A 306 -14.72 -17.24 -18.79
C ASN A 306 -14.22 -15.81 -18.48
N LEU A 307 -12.91 -15.64 -18.26
CA LEU A 307 -12.32 -14.31 -17.99
C LEU A 307 -12.18 -13.53 -19.29
N ILE A 308 -12.91 -12.41 -19.38
CA ILE A 308 -12.88 -11.52 -20.55
C ILE A 308 -11.64 -10.63 -20.45
N MET A 309 -10.60 -10.94 -21.26
CA MET A 309 -9.38 -10.13 -21.36
C MET A 309 -9.51 -9.12 -22.50
N GLY A 310 -9.32 -7.83 -22.16
CA GLY A 310 -9.48 -6.76 -23.13
C GLY A 310 -8.94 -5.41 -22.68
N THR A 311 -9.15 -4.40 -23.51
CA THR A 311 -8.80 -3.00 -23.24
C THR A 311 -9.70 -2.42 -22.14
N THR A 312 -9.22 -1.41 -21.44
CA THR A 312 -9.91 -0.84 -20.27
C THR A 312 -11.06 0.10 -20.60
N ASP A 313 -11.20 0.49 -21.84
CA ASP A 313 -12.34 1.24 -22.40
C ASP A 313 -13.56 0.35 -22.72
N ASN A 314 -13.38 -0.98 -22.76
CA ASN A 314 -14.47 -1.93 -22.85
C ASN A 314 -14.99 -2.27 -21.44
N ASN A 315 -16.25 -1.95 -21.16
CA ASN A 315 -16.88 -2.19 -19.85
C ASN A 315 -17.02 -3.67 -19.47
N ASP A 316 -16.97 -4.59 -20.43
CA ASP A 316 -17.05 -6.03 -20.17
C ASP A 316 -15.70 -6.64 -19.78
N THR A 317 -14.61 -5.88 -19.89
CA THR A 317 -13.27 -6.35 -19.56
C THR A 317 -13.14 -6.65 -18.08
N GLN A 318 -12.74 -7.89 -17.76
CA GLN A 318 -12.48 -8.36 -16.39
C GLN A 318 -10.97 -8.46 -16.10
N LEU A 319 -10.17 -8.71 -17.13
CA LEU A 319 -8.72 -8.81 -17.06
C LEU A 319 -8.09 -7.77 -18.00
N GLY A 320 -7.61 -6.69 -17.44
CA GLY A 320 -6.89 -5.63 -18.15
C GLY A 320 -5.42 -5.99 -18.40
N PRO A 321 -4.63 -5.06 -19.00
CA PRO A 321 -3.20 -5.25 -19.23
C PRO A 321 -2.38 -5.16 -17.93
N VAL A 322 -1.14 -5.65 -17.98
CA VAL A 322 -0.12 -5.29 -16.99
C VAL A 322 0.48 -3.92 -17.34
N ILE A 323 1.12 -3.27 -16.37
CA ILE A 323 1.49 -1.85 -16.46
C ILE A 323 2.46 -1.50 -17.61
N SER A 324 3.27 -2.41 -18.09
CA SER A 324 4.25 -2.12 -19.16
C SER A 324 4.70 -3.37 -19.91
N MET A 325 5.28 -3.17 -21.10
CA MET A 325 5.91 -4.23 -21.89
C MET A 325 7.08 -4.89 -21.17
N GLU A 326 7.84 -4.12 -20.40
CA GLU A 326 8.92 -4.64 -19.55
C GLU A 326 8.39 -5.64 -18.52
N ASN A 327 7.29 -5.29 -17.83
CA ASN A 327 6.65 -6.20 -16.89
C ASN A 327 6.08 -7.44 -17.60
N LYS A 328 5.47 -7.29 -18.77
CA LYS A 328 5.00 -8.42 -19.57
C LYS A 328 6.13 -9.39 -19.87
N GLN A 329 7.28 -8.90 -20.35
CA GLN A 329 8.44 -9.73 -20.65
C GLN A 329 9.02 -10.40 -19.40
N ARG A 330 9.09 -9.65 -18.28
CA ARG A 330 9.51 -10.20 -16.99
C ARG A 330 8.59 -11.33 -16.52
N ILE A 331 7.28 -11.19 -16.66
CA ILE A 331 6.32 -12.24 -16.32
C ILE A 331 6.53 -13.47 -17.21
N TYR A 332 6.74 -13.28 -18.51
CA TYR A 332 7.02 -14.37 -19.45
C TYR A 332 8.29 -15.12 -19.06
N SER A 333 9.37 -14.44 -18.67
CA SER A 333 10.60 -15.10 -18.23
C SER A 333 10.40 -15.99 -17.02
N PHE A 334 9.50 -15.66 -16.09
CA PHE A 334 9.13 -16.56 -14.98
C PHE A 334 8.36 -17.79 -15.43
N ILE A 335 7.45 -17.64 -16.43
CA ILE A 335 6.72 -18.77 -16.98
C ILE A 335 7.67 -19.73 -17.71
N ASP A 336 8.62 -19.20 -18.50
CA ASP A 336 9.66 -19.98 -19.18
C ASP A 336 10.55 -20.73 -18.16
N ALA A 337 10.97 -20.05 -17.12
CA ALA A 337 11.78 -20.63 -16.06
C ALA A 337 11.06 -21.78 -15.33
N ALA A 338 9.74 -21.67 -15.12
CA ALA A 338 8.96 -22.70 -14.43
C ALA A 338 9.01 -24.05 -15.16
N GLU A 339 8.88 -24.06 -16.49
CA GLU A 339 8.97 -25.30 -17.27
C GLU A 339 10.39 -25.89 -17.18
N SER A 340 11.42 -25.07 -17.32
CA SER A 340 12.82 -25.51 -17.25
C SER A 340 13.20 -26.03 -15.86
N GLU A 341 12.55 -25.54 -14.80
CA GLU A 341 12.73 -25.97 -13.39
C GLU A 341 11.89 -27.22 -13.05
N GLY A 342 11.07 -27.74 -13.98
CA GLY A 342 10.32 -28.98 -13.84
C GLY A 342 8.89 -28.82 -13.33
N ALA A 343 8.33 -27.62 -13.33
CA ALA A 343 6.91 -27.38 -13.12
C ALA A 343 6.10 -27.69 -14.38
N THR A 344 4.78 -27.78 -14.23
CA THR A 344 3.87 -28.14 -15.34
C THR A 344 2.97 -26.94 -15.67
N LEU A 345 3.02 -26.44 -16.91
CA LEU A 345 2.08 -25.42 -17.36
C LEU A 345 0.69 -26.06 -17.60
N SER A 346 -0.18 -25.99 -16.62
CA SER A 346 -1.56 -26.49 -16.73
C SER A 346 -2.43 -25.62 -17.64
N VAL A 347 -2.18 -24.28 -17.61
CA VAL A 347 -2.73 -23.31 -18.55
C VAL A 347 -1.63 -22.31 -18.88
N ASP A 348 -1.33 -22.14 -20.17
CA ASP A 348 -0.34 -21.16 -20.64
C ASP A 348 -1.02 -19.90 -21.16
N GLY A 349 -1.05 -18.86 -20.35
CA GLY A 349 -1.68 -17.59 -20.68
C GLY A 349 -0.97 -16.79 -21.78
N ARG A 350 0.28 -17.10 -22.11
CA ARG A 350 1.01 -16.45 -23.22
C ARG A 350 0.27 -16.62 -24.54
N LYS A 351 -0.30 -17.82 -24.78
CA LYS A 351 -1.07 -18.14 -25.97
C LYS A 351 -2.36 -17.31 -26.11
N LEU A 352 -2.95 -16.89 -24.99
CA LEU A 352 -4.16 -16.06 -24.98
C LEU A 352 -3.89 -14.58 -25.28
N SER A 353 -2.65 -14.15 -25.07
CA SER A 353 -2.20 -12.79 -25.32
C SER A 353 -1.39 -12.64 -26.62
N ASP A 354 -1.20 -13.74 -27.36
CA ASP A 354 -0.45 -13.74 -28.60
C ASP A 354 -1.17 -12.91 -29.69
N GLY A 355 -0.43 -12.05 -30.37
CA GLY A 355 -0.97 -11.14 -31.39
C GLY A 355 -1.82 -9.97 -30.87
N LYS A 356 -2.01 -9.81 -29.55
CA LYS A 356 -2.67 -8.62 -28.98
C LYS A 356 -1.70 -7.45 -28.88
N GLU A 357 -2.11 -6.29 -29.39
CA GLU A 357 -1.44 -5.03 -29.10
C GLU A 357 -1.56 -4.71 -27.60
N GLY A 358 -0.60 -3.97 -27.03
CA GLY A 358 -0.60 -3.59 -25.63
C GLY A 358 0.05 -4.62 -24.69
N CYS A 359 -0.05 -4.34 -23.39
CA CYS A 359 0.67 -5.04 -22.35
C CYS A 359 -0.11 -6.23 -21.76
N PHE A 360 -0.82 -6.99 -22.59
CA PHE A 360 -1.64 -8.09 -22.12
C PHE A 360 -0.83 -9.33 -21.76
N VAL A 361 -1.19 -9.95 -20.64
CA VAL A 361 -0.74 -11.27 -20.19
C VAL A 361 -1.98 -12.06 -19.83
N GLY A 362 -2.17 -13.22 -20.45
CA GLY A 362 -3.30 -14.10 -20.15
C GLY A 362 -3.10 -14.84 -18.81
N PRO A 363 -4.19 -15.28 -18.18
CA PRO A 363 -4.13 -16.00 -16.91
C PRO A 363 -3.39 -17.33 -17.09
N THR A 364 -2.38 -17.55 -16.25
CA THR A 364 -1.49 -18.73 -16.31
C THR A 364 -1.62 -19.55 -15.03
N LEU A 365 -1.74 -20.86 -15.16
CA LEU A 365 -1.77 -21.82 -14.04
C LEU A 365 -0.59 -22.79 -14.15
N ILE A 366 0.27 -22.79 -13.14
CA ILE A 366 1.48 -23.61 -13.07
C ILE A 366 1.34 -24.63 -11.95
N ASP A 367 1.29 -25.91 -12.28
CA ASP A 367 1.20 -27.02 -11.33
C ASP A 367 2.59 -27.60 -11.01
N ASN A 368 2.65 -28.45 -9.98
CA ASN A 368 3.87 -29.09 -9.48
C ASN A 368 4.98 -28.12 -9.10
N VAL A 369 4.61 -26.92 -8.70
CA VAL A 369 5.55 -25.91 -8.20
C VAL A 369 6.09 -26.36 -6.83
N LYS A 370 7.38 -26.14 -6.60
CA LYS A 370 8.07 -26.48 -5.36
C LYS A 370 8.83 -25.29 -4.81
N PRO A 371 9.04 -25.21 -3.49
CA PRO A 371 10.02 -24.30 -2.90
C PRO A 371 11.38 -24.41 -3.61
N GLY A 372 12.04 -23.28 -3.82
CA GLY A 372 13.28 -23.18 -4.60
C GLY A 372 13.11 -22.86 -6.08
N MET A 373 11.94 -23.09 -6.67
CA MET A 373 11.66 -22.66 -8.05
C MET A 373 11.50 -21.14 -8.14
N SER A 374 11.95 -20.52 -9.24
CA SER A 374 11.91 -19.08 -9.41
C SER A 374 10.51 -18.48 -9.32
N VAL A 375 9.51 -19.20 -9.85
CA VAL A 375 8.08 -18.82 -9.77
C VAL A 375 7.51 -18.93 -8.35
N TYR A 376 8.13 -19.69 -7.46
CA TYR A 376 7.77 -19.76 -6.06
C TYR A 376 8.47 -18.67 -5.24
N GLU A 377 9.78 -18.49 -5.43
CA GLU A 377 10.61 -17.61 -4.61
C GLU A 377 10.37 -16.12 -4.85
N ASN A 378 9.88 -15.74 -6.04
CA ASN A 378 9.76 -14.34 -6.42
C ASN A 378 8.30 -13.89 -6.53
N GLU A 379 8.06 -12.63 -6.19
CA GLU A 379 6.82 -11.94 -6.49
C GLU A 379 6.74 -11.64 -8.00
N ILE A 380 5.85 -12.34 -8.72
CA ILE A 380 5.72 -12.20 -10.19
C ILE A 380 5.00 -10.89 -10.55
N PHE A 381 4.00 -10.50 -9.78
CA PHE A 381 3.18 -9.31 -9.99
C PHE A 381 2.52 -9.28 -11.38
N GLY A 382 1.87 -10.40 -11.70
CA GLY A 382 1.18 -10.67 -12.96
C GLY A 382 0.16 -11.79 -12.77
N PRO A 383 -0.68 -12.10 -13.79
CA PRO A 383 -1.75 -13.07 -13.68
C PRO A 383 -1.22 -14.51 -13.77
N VAL A 384 -0.38 -14.90 -12.81
CA VAL A 384 0.25 -16.22 -12.73
C VAL A 384 -0.01 -16.82 -11.36
N LEU A 385 -0.69 -17.95 -11.35
CA LEU A 385 -1.00 -18.73 -10.16
C LEU A 385 -0.12 -19.98 -10.10
N SER A 386 0.69 -20.08 -9.06
CA SER A 386 1.48 -21.28 -8.74
C SER A 386 0.66 -22.23 -7.88
N PHE A 387 0.73 -23.53 -8.19
CA PHE A 387 0.02 -24.57 -7.46
C PHE A 387 1.00 -25.56 -6.84
N VAL A 388 0.94 -25.69 -5.52
CA VAL A 388 1.81 -26.54 -4.71
C VAL A 388 0.96 -27.64 -4.06
N ARG A 389 1.47 -28.85 -4.04
CA ARG A 389 0.81 -30.02 -3.46
C ARG A 389 1.46 -30.36 -2.12
N ALA A 390 0.68 -30.47 -1.06
CA ALA A 390 1.11 -30.88 0.27
C ALA A 390 0.31 -32.11 0.72
N LYS A 391 0.97 -33.04 1.43
CA LYS A 391 0.30 -34.26 1.91
C LYS A 391 -0.51 -34.01 3.17
N THR A 392 0.00 -33.12 4.05
CA THR A 392 -0.60 -32.85 5.36
C THR A 392 -0.65 -31.34 5.64
N TYR A 393 -1.42 -30.97 6.65
CA TYR A 393 -1.48 -29.60 7.17
C TYR A 393 -0.09 -29.10 7.59
N GLU A 394 0.70 -29.94 8.27
CA GLU A 394 2.04 -29.61 8.76
C GLU A 394 3.00 -29.31 7.60
N GLU A 395 2.92 -30.08 6.51
CA GLU A 395 3.70 -29.82 5.29
C GLU A 395 3.28 -28.50 4.64
N ALA A 396 1.99 -28.22 4.53
CA ALA A 396 1.51 -26.92 4.00
C ALA A 396 1.95 -25.75 4.86
N MET A 397 1.97 -25.91 6.18
CA MET A 397 2.50 -24.90 7.11
C MET A 397 4.01 -24.70 6.95
N ALA A 398 4.77 -25.79 6.81
CA ALA A 398 6.22 -25.71 6.60
C ALA A 398 6.56 -24.98 5.29
N ILE A 399 5.82 -25.26 4.20
CA ILE A 399 5.94 -24.56 2.90
C ILE A 399 5.68 -23.07 3.09
N THR A 400 4.57 -22.69 3.72
CA THR A 400 4.17 -21.30 3.93
C THR A 400 5.16 -20.54 4.84
N HIS A 401 5.60 -21.18 5.92
CA HIS A 401 6.56 -20.61 6.87
C HIS A 401 7.96 -20.49 6.30
N GLY A 402 8.37 -21.42 5.43
CA GLY A 402 9.68 -21.39 4.78
C GLY A 402 9.88 -20.22 3.83
N HIS A 403 8.80 -19.60 3.33
CA HIS A 403 8.92 -18.46 2.43
C HIS A 403 9.32 -17.19 3.19
N LYS A 404 10.26 -16.41 2.59
CA LYS A 404 10.82 -15.18 3.20
C LYS A 404 9.81 -14.03 3.33
N LEU A 405 8.76 -13.99 2.48
CA LEU A 405 7.72 -12.98 2.50
C LEU A 405 6.53 -13.46 3.34
N GLY A 406 5.88 -12.52 4.05
CA GLY A 406 4.73 -12.79 4.90
C GLY A 406 3.74 -11.62 4.89
N ASN A 407 3.33 -11.16 3.70
CA ASN A 407 2.36 -10.07 3.60
C ASN A 407 0.94 -10.56 3.92
N GLY A 408 0.47 -11.59 3.24
CA GLY A 408 -0.82 -12.19 3.44
C GLY A 408 -0.81 -13.71 3.34
N ALA A 409 -1.83 -14.35 3.97
CA ALA A 409 -2.13 -15.77 3.81
C ALA A 409 -3.63 -16.02 3.97
N ALA A 410 -4.12 -17.07 3.32
CA ALA A 410 -5.51 -17.51 3.44
C ALA A 410 -5.59 -19.02 3.74
N LEU A 411 -6.59 -19.41 4.52
CA LEU A 411 -6.96 -20.81 4.76
C LEU A 411 -8.40 -21.05 4.35
N PHE A 412 -8.63 -22.13 3.63
CA PHE A 412 -9.98 -22.62 3.28
C PHE A 412 -10.23 -23.94 3.97
N THR A 413 -11.23 -23.98 4.84
CA THR A 413 -11.65 -25.15 5.63
C THR A 413 -13.05 -24.94 6.19
N ARG A 414 -13.71 -26.03 6.57
CA ARG A 414 -14.96 -26.02 7.35
C ARG A 414 -14.73 -26.35 8.83
N ASP A 415 -13.50 -26.67 9.22
CA ASP A 415 -13.13 -26.98 10.61
C ASP A 415 -12.69 -25.72 11.36
N GLY A 416 -13.53 -25.25 12.28
CA GLY A 416 -13.24 -24.08 13.11
C GLY A 416 -12.06 -24.27 14.07
N GLY A 417 -11.78 -25.50 14.51
CA GLY A 417 -10.64 -25.80 15.39
C GLY A 417 -9.32 -25.67 14.65
N VAL A 418 -9.25 -26.23 13.44
CA VAL A 418 -8.08 -26.09 12.57
C VAL A 418 -7.88 -24.64 12.15
N ALA A 419 -8.97 -23.93 11.82
CA ALA A 419 -8.90 -22.52 11.46
C ALA A 419 -8.32 -21.66 12.60
N GLN A 420 -8.74 -21.89 13.84
CA GLN A 420 -8.21 -21.17 15.02
C GLN A 420 -6.74 -21.52 15.28
N LYS A 421 -6.36 -22.80 15.17
CA LYS A 421 -4.96 -23.23 15.27
C LYS A 421 -4.11 -22.51 14.23
N TRP A 422 -4.53 -22.54 12.97
CA TRP A 422 -3.83 -21.88 11.86
C TRP A 422 -3.66 -20.38 12.09
N ALA A 423 -4.71 -19.69 12.53
CA ALA A 423 -4.66 -18.26 12.78
C ALA A 423 -3.62 -17.87 13.84
N ASN A 424 -3.37 -18.74 14.82
CA ASN A 424 -2.36 -18.54 15.86
C ASN A 424 -0.93 -18.85 15.37
N GLU A 425 -0.78 -19.75 14.41
CA GLU A 425 0.53 -20.26 13.98
C GLU A 425 1.09 -19.54 12.75
N VAL A 426 0.23 -19.08 11.80
CA VAL A 426 0.69 -18.56 10.51
C VAL A 426 1.45 -17.25 10.64
N GLN A 427 2.60 -17.16 9.97
CA GLN A 427 3.50 -16.00 10.00
C GLN A 427 3.23 -15.06 8.82
N ALA A 428 2.10 -14.36 8.85
CA ALA A 428 1.71 -13.34 7.88
C ALA A 428 1.08 -12.14 8.56
N GLY A 429 1.20 -10.97 7.94
CA GLY A 429 0.71 -9.72 8.51
C GLY A 429 -0.81 -9.55 8.41
N SER A 430 -1.43 -10.14 7.40
CA SER A 430 -2.89 -10.16 7.20
C SER A 430 -3.33 -11.56 6.81
N ILE A 431 -4.33 -12.09 7.50
CA ILE A 431 -4.80 -13.47 7.27
C ILE A 431 -6.30 -13.52 7.02
N GLY A 432 -6.73 -14.46 6.19
CA GLY A 432 -8.14 -14.71 5.88
C GLY A 432 -8.52 -16.18 6.10
N ILE A 433 -9.63 -16.42 6.78
CA ILE A 433 -10.27 -17.75 6.88
C ILE A 433 -11.47 -17.73 5.96
N ASN A 434 -11.44 -18.56 4.90
CA ASN A 434 -12.41 -18.56 3.81
C ASN A 434 -12.56 -17.19 3.10
N VAL A 435 -11.53 -16.35 3.21
CA VAL A 435 -11.40 -15.06 2.55
C VAL A 435 -10.04 -15.03 1.87
N PRO A 436 -9.97 -15.01 0.53
CA PRO A 436 -8.71 -15.14 -0.20
C PRO A 436 -7.80 -13.92 -0.09
N ILE A 437 -8.41 -12.74 -0.01
CA ILE A 437 -7.72 -11.45 0.20
C ILE A 437 -8.32 -10.80 1.43
N PRO A 438 -7.67 -10.90 2.60
CA PRO A 438 -8.14 -10.22 3.80
C PRO A 438 -8.03 -8.71 3.58
N LEU A 439 -9.17 -8.04 3.56
CA LEU A 439 -9.25 -6.60 3.42
C LEU A 439 -9.35 -5.98 4.81
N PRO A 440 -8.32 -5.31 5.30
CA PRO A 440 -8.40 -4.63 6.58
C PRO A 440 -9.35 -3.43 6.47
N THR A 441 -10.08 -3.16 7.52
CA THR A 441 -10.72 -1.87 7.71
C THR A 441 -9.67 -0.86 8.19
N TYR A 442 -9.87 0.43 7.92
CA TYR A 442 -8.88 1.46 8.28
C TYR A 442 -8.66 1.64 9.80
N THR A 443 -9.48 1.01 10.63
CA THR A 443 -9.32 0.94 12.10
C THR A 443 -8.43 -0.22 12.55
N HIS A 444 -8.08 -1.15 11.65
CA HIS A 444 -7.27 -2.32 11.93
C HIS A 444 -5.92 -2.25 11.20
N SER A 445 -4.92 -2.95 11.73
CA SER A 445 -3.56 -2.95 11.19
C SER A 445 -3.49 -3.51 9.79
N PHE A 446 -2.69 -2.88 8.92
CA PHE A 446 -2.29 -3.41 7.62
C PHE A 446 -0.79 -3.27 7.43
N GLY A 447 -0.13 -4.36 7.09
CA GLY A 447 1.31 -4.41 6.81
C GLY A 447 1.88 -5.81 6.98
N GLY A 448 2.93 -6.11 6.24
CA GLY A 448 3.56 -7.42 6.20
C GLY A 448 4.33 -7.79 7.47
N TRP A 449 4.61 -9.08 7.59
CA TRP A 449 5.60 -9.68 8.46
C TRP A 449 6.82 -10.09 7.63
N LYS A 450 7.86 -10.60 8.25
CA LYS A 450 9.11 -11.02 7.61
C LYS A 450 9.63 -9.93 6.64
N ASP A 451 10.11 -10.31 5.47
CA ASP A 451 10.62 -9.39 4.44
C ASP A 451 9.54 -8.61 3.67
N SER A 452 8.26 -8.74 4.07
CA SER A 452 7.17 -7.89 3.55
C SER A 452 6.92 -6.62 4.37
N GLY A 453 7.60 -6.44 5.51
CA GLY A 453 7.48 -5.24 6.32
C GLY A 453 8.75 -4.92 7.09
N PHE A 454 9.32 -3.76 6.83
CA PHE A 454 10.56 -3.28 7.47
C PHE A 454 10.31 -2.16 8.49
N SER A 455 9.08 -2.04 8.98
CA SER A 455 8.68 -1.00 9.89
C SER A 455 7.97 -1.59 11.11
N GLU A 456 8.19 -0.98 12.28
CA GLU A 456 7.44 -1.28 13.50
C GLU A 456 6.00 -0.79 13.42
N THR A 457 5.76 0.26 12.62
CA THR A 457 4.42 0.82 12.39
C THR A 457 3.76 0.21 11.17
N LYS A 458 2.44 0.09 11.22
CA LYS A 458 1.58 -0.39 10.15
C LYS A 458 0.84 0.76 9.48
N ALA A 459 0.36 0.55 8.24
CA ALA A 459 -0.25 1.62 7.45
C ALA A 459 -1.62 2.09 7.97
N PHE A 460 -2.34 1.24 8.72
CA PHE A 460 -3.69 1.54 9.21
C PHE A 460 -3.78 1.41 10.73
N GLY A 461 -4.94 1.80 11.26
CA GLY A 461 -5.26 1.72 12.68
C GLY A 461 -4.42 2.67 13.53
N GLN A 462 -4.33 2.35 14.82
CA GLN A 462 -3.55 3.12 15.78
C GLN A 462 -2.09 3.29 15.36
N SER A 463 -1.51 2.26 14.77
CA SER A 463 -0.12 2.24 14.31
C SER A 463 0.18 3.30 13.24
N SER A 464 -0.82 3.66 12.43
CA SER A 464 -0.70 4.78 11.47
C SER A 464 -0.51 6.11 12.19
N ILE A 465 -1.31 6.38 13.25
CA ILE A 465 -1.15 7.58 14.08
C ILE A 465 0.24 7.61 14.75
N ASP A 466 0.72 6.46 15.23
CA ASP A 466 2.05 6.33 15.84
C ASP A 466 3.17 6.67 14.86
N PHE A 467 2.98 6.36 13.57
CA PHE A 467 3.94 6.75 12.54
C PHE A 467 4.04 8.26 12.36
N TYR A 468 2.90 8.96 12.26
CA TYR A 468 2.84 10.39 11.95
C TYR A 468 3.00 11.29 13.17
N THR A 469 3.17 10.74 14.38
CA THR A 469 3.23 11.53 15.61
C THR A 469 4.38 11.11 16.53
N LYS A 470 4.75 12.03 17.45
CA LYS A 470 5.60 11.77 18.62
C LYS A 470 4.81 12.06 19.89
N THR A 471 5.01 11.25 20.90
CA THR A 471 4.41 11.46 22.23
C THR A 471 5.34 12.31 23.08
N LYS A 472 4.74 13.27 23.81
CA LYS A 472 5.40 14.05 24.84
C LYS A 472 4.66 13.80 26.14
N SER A 473 5.38 13.36 27.18
CA SER A 473 4.85 13.25 28.53
C SER A 473 4.93 14.62 29.21
N VAL A 474 3.80 15.10 29.71
CA VAL A 474 3.66 16.42 30.35
C VAL A 474 3.25 16.22 31.78
N ALA A 475 4.16 16.47 32.70
CA ALA A 475 3.87 16.53 34.13
C ALA A 475 3.41 17.94 34.52
N THR A 476 2.27 18.04 35.22
CA THR A 476 1.67 19.30 35.63
C THR A 476 1.40 19.28 37.10
N ARG A 477 1.80 20.32 37.83
CA ARG A 477 1.50 20.54 39.24
C ARG A 477 1.15 22.00 39.44
N TRP A 478 0.11 22.26 40.25
CA TRP A 478 -0.33 23.61 40.63
C TRP A 478 -0.29 23.75 42.18
N PRO A 479 0.94 23.90 42.77
CA PRO A 479 1.06 24.07 44.22
C PRO A 479 0.59 25.47 44.66
N ASP A 480 0.11 25.59 45.87
CA ASP A 480 -0.04 26.93 46.47
C ASP A 480 1.35 27.57 46.62
N PRO A 481 1.56 28.83 46.15
CA PRO A 481 2.83 29.52 46.28
C PRO A 481 3.38 29.57 47.70
N LYS A 482 2.49 29.51 48.72
CA LYS A 482 2.85 29.49 50.15
C LYS A 482 3.52 28.17 50.57
N ASP A 483 3.25 27.08 49.87
CA ASP A 483 3.80 25.76 50.13
C ASP A 483 5.09 25.46 49.37
N SER A 484 5.57 26.44 48.60
CA SER A 484 6.81 26.29 47.79
C SER A 484 8.02 26.15 48.72
N LYS A 485 8.69 25.00 48.67
CA LYS A 485 9.96 24.71 49.34
C LYS A 485 10.95 24.14 48.36
N VAL A 486 12.23 24.44 48.58
CA VAL A 486 13.32 23.73 47.85
C VAL A 486 13.35 22.30 48.34
N ASP A 487 12.98 21.37 47.51
CA ASP A 487 13.12 19.93 47.70
C ASP A 487 14.04 19.37 46.61
N LEU A 488 15.16 18.77 47.01
CA LEU A 488 16.13 18.15 46.12
C LEU A 488 15.83 16.68 45.87
N GLY A 489 14.79 16.15 46.45
CA GLY A 489 14.33 14.77 46.26
C GLY A 489 13.37 14.60 45.10
N PHE A 490 13.11 13.34 44.74
CA PHE A 490 12.00 13.01 43.87
C PHE A 490 10.65 13.23 44.60
N PRO A 491 9.56 13.55 43.86
CA PRO A 491 8.23 13.62 44.44
C PRO A 491 7.90 12.34 45.16
N LYS A 492 7.50 12.50 46.45
CA LYS A 492 7.13 11.36 47.28
C LYS A 492 5.64 11.07 47.17
N ASN A 493 5.26 9.79 47.31
CA ASN A 493 3.87 9.33 47.34
C ASN A 493 3.20 9.59 48.70
N GLU A 494 3.76 10.45 49.53
CA GLU A 494 3.18 10.81 50.84
C GLU A 494 2.21 11.99 50.68
N ASN A 495 1.05 11.87 51.32
CA ASN A 495 -0.05 12.84 51.30
C ASN A 495 0.37 14.24 51.81
#